data_51b357f31949bc60ed17bccbe0416375
#
_entry.id   51b357f31949bc60ed17bccbe0416375
#
_cell.length_a   1.000
_cell.length_b   1.000
_cell.length_c   1.000
_cell.angle_alpha   90.00
_cell.angle_beta   90.00
_cell.angle_gamma   90.00
#
_symmetry.space_group_name_H-M   'P 1'
#
loop_
_entity.id
_entity.type
_entity.pdbx_description
1 polymer ?
#
loop_
_entity_poly.entity_id
_entity_poly.type
_entity_poly.pdbx_seq_one_letter_code
_entity_poly.pdbx_strand_id
1 'polypeptide(L)'
;MKILITGGSSGLGKSILNKLCDSNEIHFTYNSSRESAREITENYKNSYSYKCDFTNKRELEIFLSKIENVDFDVLINNYYSGKFLDKHFSKTNSSEFLEVYKNNILPVIDITQVLLKTFKKKRKGIIVSISSQSISNPPIGTGLYSVVKSVIDQLSKIWNSEYNKYGVTSKIISPSFMRTNLTSNLDERIIEMFYENDSNHDEINSISNNIL
;
A
#
# COMPACT_ATOMS: atom_id res chain seq x y z
N MET A 1 -14.71 -12.80 -0.84
CA MET A 1 -14.08 -12.19 0.34
C MET A 1 -14.40 -10.70 0.35
N LYS A 2 -14.30 -10.05 1.52
CA LYS A 2 -14.40 -8.61 1.66
C LYS A 2 -13.01 -8.02 1.89
N ILE A 3 -12.54 -7.18 0.98
CA ILE A 3 -11.15 -6.75 0.89
C ILE A 3 -11.05 -5.24 1.03
N LEU A 4 -10.17 -4.75 1.89
CA LEU A 4 -9.80 -3.33 1.96
C LEU A 4 -8.45 -3.09 1.27
N ILE A 5 -8.41 -2.15 0.31
CA ILE A 5 -7.20 -1.75 -0.41
C ILE A 5 -6.91 -0.27 -0.13
N THR A 6 -5.79 0.05 0.49
CA THR A 6 -5.38 1.45 0.64
C THR A 6 -4.71 1.95 -0.64
N GLY A 7 -5.17 3.11 -1.17
CA GLY A 7 -4.67 3.66 -2.44
C GLY A 7 -5.07 2.83 -3.66
N GLY A 8 -6.33 2.35 -3.71
CA GLY A 8 -6.82 1.44 -4.75
C GLY A 8 -7.23 2.10 -6.07
N SER A 9 -7.18 3.43 -6.19
CA SER A 9 -7.67 4.14 -7.38
C SER A 9 -6.63 4.40 -8.48
N SER A 10 -5.37 4.04 -8.27
CA SER A 10 -4.29 4.29 -9.24
C SER A 10 -3.16 3.27 -9.15
N GLY A 11 -2.31 3.23 -10.17
CA GLY A 11 -1.09 2.41 -10.21
C GLY A 11 -1.34 0.94 -9.84
N LEU A 12 -0.45 0.38 -9.04
CA LEU A 12 -0.54 -1.02 -8.58
C LEU A 12 -1.86 -1.29 -7.84
N GLY A 13 -2.32 -0.36 -6.99
CA GLY A 13 -3.58 -0.54 -6.26
C GLY A 13 -4.78 -0.72 -7.17
N LYS A 14 -4.90 0.05 -8.28
CA LYS A 14 -5.97 -0.11 -9.29
C LYS A 14 -5.84 -1.45 -10.03
N SER A 15 -4.63 -1.88 -10.36
CA SER A 15 -4.42 -3.16 -11.01
C SER A 15 -4.83 -4.34 -10.11
N ILE A 16 -4.45 -4.30 -8.84
CA ILE A 16 -4.87 -5.30 -7.84
C ILE A 16 -6.41 -5.31 -7.72
N LEU A 17 -7.01 -4.14 -7.60
CA LEU A 17 -8.45 -3.98 -7.50
C LEU A 17 -9.16 -4.62 -8.71
N ASN A 18 -8.76 -4.28 -9.92
CA ASN A 18 -9.36 -4.81 -11.15
C ASN A 18 -9.30 -6.34 -11.24
N LYS A 19 -8.22 -6.97 -10.73
CA LYS A 19 -8.08 -8.43 -10.69
C LYS A 19 -8.98 -9.09 -9.66
N LEU A 20 -9.29 -8.41 -8.58
CA LEU A 20 -10.02 -8.99 -7.45
C LEU A 20 -11.52 -8.70 -7.49
N CYS A 21 -11.97 -7.69 -8.25
CA CYS A 21 -13.37 -7.24 -8.27
C CYS A 21 -14.38 -8.29 -8.72
N ASP A 22 -14.02 -9.19 -9.65
CA ASP A 22 -14.99 -10.14 -10.22
C ASP A 22 -15.54 -11.14 -9.19
N SER A 23 -14.73 -11.46 -8.17
CA SER A 23 -15.07 -12.51 -7.19
C SER A 23 -15.13 -12.02 -5.74
N ASN A 24 -14.92 -10.72 -5.50
CA ASN A 24 -14.82 -10.18 -4.15
C ASN A 24 -15.57 -8.85 -4.01
N GLU A 25 -15.93 -8.52 -2.78
CA GLU A 25 -16.39 -7.19 -2.39
C GLU A 25 -15.16 -6.33 -2.06
N ILE A 26 -14.94 -5.25 -2.81
CA ILE A 26 -13.76 -4.41 -2.68
C ILE A 26 -14.09 -3.06 -2.08
N HIS A 27 -13.44 -2.75 -0.99
CA HIS A 27 -13.41 -1.42 -0.39
C HIS A 27 -12.04 -0.81 -0.67
N PHE A 28 -12.00 0.43 -1.17
CA PHE A 28 -10.72 1.04 -1.47
C PHE A 28 -10.68 2.53 -1.13
N THR A 29 -9.49 3.02 -0.77
CA THR A 29 -9.30 4.45 -0.52
C THR A 29 -8.70 5.14 -1.73
N TYR A 30 -9.02 6.42 -1.87
CA TYR A 30 -8.41 7.35 -2.82
C TYR A 30 -8.25 8.74 -2.19
N ASN A 31 -7.32 9.54 -2.70
CA ASN A 31 -7.18 10.93 -2.29
C ASN A 31 -7.57 11.88 -3.45
N SER A 32 -6.72 12.03 -4.45
CA SER A 32 -6.91 12.97 -5.58
C SER A 32 -7.57 12.34 -6.82
N SER A 33 -7.49 11.02 -7.00
CA SER A 33 -7.95 10.32 -8.21
C SER A 33 -9.47 10.07 -8.20
N ARG A 34 -10.28 11.12 -8.06
CA ARG A 34 -11.74 11.05 -7.92
C ARG A 34 -12.41 10.40 -9.13
N GLU A 35 -12.03 10.80 -10.35
CA GLU A 35 -12.63 10.28 -11.58
C GLU A 35 -12.37 8.78 -11.73
N SER A 36 -11.11 8.34 -11.48
CA SER A 36 -10.79 6.92 -11.50
C SER A 36 -11.55 6.12 -10.42
N ALA A 37 -11.74 6.70 -9.24
CA ALA A 37 -12.53 6.05 -8.19
C ALA A 37 -14.02 5.92 -8.61
N ARG A 38 -14.57 6.93 -9.30
CA ARG A 38 -15.92 6.91 -9.83
C ARG A 38 -16.08 5.84 -10.93
N GLU A 39 -15.18 5.81 -11.92
CA GLU A 39 -15.16 4.79 -12.96
C GLU A 39 -15.15 3.37 -12.40
N ILE A 40 -14.32 3.12 -11.36
CA ILE A 40 -14.25 1.82 -10.71
C ILE A 40 -15.60 1.45 -10.10
N THR A 41 -16.24 2.36 -9.35
CA THR A 41 -17.52 2.07 -8.69
C THR A 41 -18.70 1.97 -9.67
N GLU A 42 -18.63 2.60 -10.83
CA GLU A 42 -19.61 2.45 -11.93
C GLU A 42 -19.46 1.10 -12.64
N ASN A 43 -18.21 0.65 -12.88
CA ASN A 43 -17.93 -0.60 -13.58
C ASN A 43 -18.09 -1.84 -12.69
N TYR A 44 -17.82 -1.74 -11.39
CA TYR A 44 -17.88 -2.85 -10.45
C TYR A 44 -18.84 -2.56 -9.31
N LYS A 45 -20.07 -3.10 -9.38
CA LYS A 45 -21.15 -2.85 -8.41
C LYS A 45 -20.85 -3.30 -6.98
N ASN A 46 -19.88 -4.20 -6.81
CA ASN A 46 -19.39 -4.71 -5.52
C ASN A 46 -18.14 -3.96 -5.03
N SER A 47 -17.89 -2.75 -5.53
CA SER A 47 -16.79 -1.89 -5.12
C SER A 47 -17.27 -0.62 -4.41
N TYR A 48 -16.58 -0.25 -3.32
CA TYR A 48 -16.91 0.88 -2.45
C TYR A 48 -15.69 1.77 -2.26
N SER A 49 -15.81 3.03 -2.63
CA SER A 49 -14.71 3.99 -2.56
C SER A 49 -14.81 4.89 -1.32
N TYR A 50 -13.67 5.17 -0.69
CA TYR A 50 -13.55 6.09 0.44
C TYR A 50 -12.53 7.19 0.08
N LYS A 51 -13.00 8.44 -0.02
CA LYS A 51 -12.09 9.58 -0.10
C LYS A 51 -11.43 9.75 1.25
N CYS A 52 -10.09 9.69 1.27
CA CYS A 52 -9.30 9.89 2.48
C CYS A 52 -7.88 10.35 2.13
N ASP A 53 -7.51 11.51 2.61
CA ASP A 53 -6.12 11.94 2.67
C ASP A 53 -5.52 11.46 4.01
N PHE A 54 -4.66 10.46 3.94
CA PHE A 54 -4.04 9.90 5.15
C PHE A 54 -3.04 10.83 5.83
N THR A 55 -2.64 11.93 5.21
CA THR A 55 -1.85 12.99 5.84
C THR A 55 -2.72 13.91 6.69
N ASN A 56 -4.04 13.87 6.51
CA ASN A 56 -5.02 14.62 7.27
C ASN A 56 -5.60 13.75 8.40
N LYS A 57 -5.19 14.04 9.62
CA LYS A 57 -5.61 13.29 10.81
C LYS A 57 -7.14 13.14 10.94
N ARG A 58 -7.90 14.22 10.67
CA ARG A 58 -9.37 14.19 10.77
C ARG A 58 -10.00 13.27 9.72
N GLU A 59 -9.50 13.30 8.48
CA GLU A 59 -10.00 12.41 7.43
C GLU A 59 -9.68 10.93 7.75
N LEU A 60 -8.48 10.67 8.30
CA LEU A 60 -8.11 9.33 8.77
C LEU A 60 -9.04 8.85 9.89
N GLU A 61 -9.29 9.66 10.92
CA GLU A 61 -10.19 9.31 12.02
C GLU A 61 -11.62 8.99 11.53
N ILE A 62 -12.15 9.79 10.60
CA ILE A 62 -13.45 9.53 9.96
C ILE A 62 -13.42 8.21 9.16
N PHE A 63 -12.34 7.95 8.44
CA PHE A 63 -12.19 6.70 7.69
C PHE A 63 -12.14 5.50 8.62
N LEU A 64 -11.34 5.55 9.69
CA LEU A 64 -11.23 4.48 10.69
C LEU A 64 -12.59 4.14 11.30
N SER A 65 -13.39 5.14 11.66
CA SER A 65 -14.74 4.92 12.20
C SER A 65 -15.70 4.23 11.19
N LYS A 66 -15.52 4.49 9.89
CA LYS A 66 -16.33 3.84 8.85
C LYS A 66 -15.98 2.36 8.66
N ILE A 67 -14.71 2.00 8.81
CA ILE A 67 -14.23 0.64 8.58
C ILE A 67 -14.29 -0.25 9.84
N GLU A 68 -14.40 0.32 11.02
CA GLU A 68 -14.36 -0.41 12.31
C GLU A 68 -15.44 -1.50 12.41
N ASN A 69 -16.63 -1.24 11.84
CA ASN A 69 -17.77 -2.16 11.88
C ASN A 69 -17.93 -2.99 10.60
N VAL A 70 -16.99 -2.91 9.68
CA VAL A 70 -17.01 -3.72 8.46
C VAL A 70 -16.22 -5.01 8.68
N ASP A 71 -16.84 -6.15 8.41
CA ASP A 71 -16.20 -7.46 8.58
C ASP A 71 -15.33 -7.82 7.38
N PHE A 72 -14.13 -7.25 7.33
CA PHE A 72 -13.14 -7.54 6.29
C PHE A 72 -12.51 -8.92 6.48
N ASP A 73 -12.10 -9.55 5.36
CA ASP A 73 -11.30 -10.76 5.32
C ASP A 73 -9.83 -10.46 5.03
N VAL A 74 -9.58 -9.41 4.25
CA VAL A 74 -8.25 -9.05 3.75
C VAL A 74 -8.02 -7.54 3.88
N LEU A 75 -6.81 -7.18 4.32
CA LEU A 75 -6.25 -5.82 4.23
C LEU A 75 -5.08 -5.82 3.26
N ILE A 76 -5.09 -4.93 2.27
CA ILE A 76 -3.97 -4.67 1.38
C ILE A 76 -3.43 -3.27 1.64
N ASN A 77 -2.31 -3.19 2.36
CA ASN A 77 -1.56 -1.97 2.62
C ASN A 77 -0.71 -1.62 1.39
N ASN A 78 -1.27 -0.84 0.47
CA ASN A 78 -0.62 -0.43 -0.77
C ASN A 78 -0.28 1.08 -0.80
N TYR A 79 -1.00 1.91 -0.05
CA TYR A 79 -0.79 3.35 -0.03
C TYR A 79 0.67 3.75 0.24
N TYR A 80 1.11 4.77 -0.49
CA TYR A 80 2.33 5.54 -0.21
C TYR A 80 2.12 7.00 -0.65
N SER A 81 2.57 7.95 0.19
CA SER A 81 2.59 9.39 -0.09
C SER A 81 4.02 9.90 -0.03
N GLY A 82 4.50 10.44 -1.13
CA GLY A 82 5.86 10.97 -1.25
C GLY A 82 6.44 10.72 -2.63
N LYS A 83 7.74 10.95 -2.75
CA LYS A 83 8.50 10.71 -3.97
C LYS A 83 9.22 9.36 -3.89
N PHE A 84 9.40 8.69 -5.03
CA PHE A 84 10.26 7.52 -5.13
C PHE A 84 11.74 7.93 -5.05
N LEU A 85 12.16 8.87 -5.91
CA LEU A 85 13.47 9.52 -5.85
C LEU A 85 13.33 10.93 -5.29
N ASP A 86 14.24 11.28 -4.40
CA ASP A 86 14.38 12.64 -3.86
C ASP A 86 15.88 13.02 -3.87
N LYS A 87 16.42 13.53 -2.82
CA LYS A 87 17.80 14.02 -2.69
C LYS A 87 18.69 13.02 -1.95
N HIS A 88 20.00 13.21 -2.09
CA HIS A 88 20.99 12.45 -1.33
C HIS A 88 20.78 12.60 0.18
N PHE A 89 21.11 11.56 0.94
CA PHE A 89 20.98 11.52 2.40
C PHE A 89 21.64 12.73 3.09
N SER A 90 22.82 13.17 2.62
CA SER A 90 23.52 14.34 3.16
C SER A 90 22.74 15.66 3.07
N LYS A 91 21.69 15.71 2.26
CA LYS A 91 20.82 16.89 2.06
C LYS A 91 19.42 16.67 2.69
N THR A 92 19.19 15.53 3.31
CA THR A 92 17.91 15.17 3.95
C THR A 92 18.03 15.46 5.45
N ASN A 93 17.07 16.15 6.01
CA ASN A 93 17.05 16.43 7.44
C ASN A 93 16.09 15.50 8.21
N SER A 94 16.22 15.46 9.53
CA SER A 94 15.43 14.58 10.38
C SER A 94 13.93 14.89 10.38
N SER A 95 13.54 16.14 10.13
CA SER A 95 12.12 16.52 10.05
C SER A 95 11.44 15.92 8.84
N GLU A 96 12.16 15.74 7.72
CA GLU A 96 11.62 15.07 6.52
C GLU A 96 11.41 13.58 6.77
N PHE A 97 12.32 12.92 7.51
CA PHE A 97 12.12 11.55 7.96
C PHE A 97 10.89 11.43 8.87
N LEU A 98 10.72 12.36 9.80
CA LEU A 98 9.57 12.37 10.68
C LEU A 98 8.25 12.59 9.91
N GLU A 99 8.25 13.50 8.93
CA GLU A 99 7.08 13.77 8.09
C GLU A 99 6.69 12.55 7.27
N VAL A 100 7.64 11.93 6.56
CA VAL A 100 7.41 10.74 5.76
C VAL A 100 6.93 9.58 6.64
N TYR A 101 7.48 9.42 7.86
CA TYR A 101 7.00 8.45 8.83
C TYR A 101 5.54 8.69 9.22
N LYS A 102 5.19 9.92 9.60
CA LYS A 102 3.82 10.30 9.96
C LYS A 102 2.83 10.03 8.83
N ASN A 103 3.21 10.37 7.61
CA ASN A 103 2.31 10.30 6.46
C ASN A 103 2.13 8.87 5.93
N ASN A 104 3.05 7.95 6.19
CA ASN A 104 3.03 6.61 5.60
C ASN A 104 2.94 5.47 6.63
N ILE A 105 3.55 5.63 7.80
CA ILE A 105 3.60 4.55 8.79
C ILE A 105 2.44 4.61 9.76
N LEU A 106 2.14 5.79 10.32
CA LEU A 106 1.05 5.90 11.29
C LEU A 106 -0.30 5.46 10.70
N PRO A 107 -0.71 5.90 9.49
CA PRO A 107 -1.96 5.42 8.90
C PRO A 107 -2.00 3.90 8.69
N VAL A 108 -0.89 3.29 8.28
CA VAL A 108 -0.79 1.83 8.13
C VAL A 108 -0.98 1.12 9.47
N ILE A 109 -0.37 1.63 10.54
CA ILE A 109 -0.54 1.10 11.89
C ILE A 109 -2.01 1.22 12.34
N ASP A 110 -2.60 2.41 12.26
CA ASP A 110 -3.95 2.69 12.74
C ASP A 110 -5.00 1.83 12.01
N ILE A 111 -4.93 1.76 10.68
CA ILE A 111 -5.83 0.94 9.85
C ILE A 111 -5.67 -0.55 10.22
N THR A 112 -4.42 -1.02 10.30
CA THR A 112 -4.15 -2.43 10.63
C THR A 112 -4.66 -2.79 12.02
N GLN A 113 -4.47 -1.92 13.02
CA GLN A 113 -4.97 -2.15 14.38
C GLN A 113 -6.49 -2.26 14.46
N VAL A 114 -7.22 -1.44 13.68
CA VAL A 114 -8.68 -1.53 13.59
C VAL A 114 -9.10 -2.92 13.07
N LEU A 115 -8.52 -3.37 11.96
CA LEU A 115 -8.89 -4.65 11.35
C LEU A 115 -8.42 -5.86 12.17
N LEU A 116 -7.27 -5.77 12.83
CA LEU A 116 -6.76 -6.84 13.69
C LEU A 116 -7.71 -7.20 14.84
N LYS A 117 -8.48 -6.24 15.36
CA LYS A 117 -9.51 -6.53 16.39
C LYS A 117 -10.53 -7.54 15.86
N THR A 118 -11.05 -7.30 14.65
CA THR A 118 -12.04 -8.19 14.00
C THR A 118 -11.39 -9.49 13.55
N PHE A 119 -10.22 -9.45 12.90
CA PHE A 119 -9.49 -10.64 12.46
C PHE A 119 -9.19 -11.59 13.63
N LYS A 120 -8.71 -11.05 14.75
CA LYS A 120 -8.47 -11.82 15.97
C LYS A 120 -9.74 -12.46 16.52
N LYS A 121 -10.86 -11.71 16.56
CA LYS A 121 -12.15 -12.20 17.06
C LYS A 121 -12.69 -13.35 16.22
N LYS A 122 -12.67 -13.21 14.90
CA LYS A 122 -13.14 -14.27 13.99
C LYS A 122 -12.11 -15.37 13.72
N ARG A 123 -10.88 -15.23 14.27
CA ARG A 123 -9.75 -16.15 14.07
C ARG A 123 -9.41 -16.40 12.59
N LYS A 124 -9.56 -15.38 11.79
CA LYS A 124 -9.30 -15.42 10.34
C LYS A 124 -9.02 -14.01 9.83
N GLY A 125 -7.97 -13.85 9.05
CA GLY A 125 -7.64 -12.60 8.36
C GLY A 125 -6.34 -12.70 7.59
N ILE A 126 -6.22 -11.89 6.54
CA ILE A 126 -5.00 -11.79 5.74
C ILE A 126 -4.60 -10.32 5.67
N ILE A 127 -3.35 -10.03 5.97
CA ILE A 127 -2.73 -8.72 5.76
C ILE A 127 -1.70 -8.89 4.65
N VAL A 128 -1.82 -8.10 3.59
CA VAL A 128 -0.83 -8.01 2.51
C VAL A 128 -0.21 -6.62 2.54
N SER A 129 1.09 -6.54 2.64
CA SER A 129 1.81 -5.26 2.65
C SER A 129 2.69 -5.13 1.40
N ILE A 130 2.50 -4.03 0.66
CA ILE A 130 3.32 -3.72 -0.51
C ILE A 130 4.59 -3.01 -0.04
N SER A 131 5.68 -3.76 -0.09
CA SER A 131 7.04 -3.32 0.21
C SER A 131 7.79 -2.90 -1.07
N SER A 132 9.09 -3.14 -1.17
CA SER A 132 9.91 -2.87 -2.36
C SER A 132 11.23 -3.62 -2.30
N GLN A 133 11.77 -4.02 -3.44
CA GLN A 133 13.13 -4.54 -3.55
C GLN A 133 14.21 -3.50 -3.19
N SER A 134 13.88 -2.20 -3.24
CA SER A 134 14.78 -1.11 -2.81
C SER A 134 15.22 -1.19 -1.34
N ILE A 135 14.62 -2.06 -0.55
CA ILE A 135 15.05 -2.29 0.85
C ILE A 135 16.42 -2.98 0.88
N SER A 136 16.63 -3.95 0.01
CA SER A 136 17.88 -4.74 -0.03
C SER A 136 19.01 -3.99 -0.72
N ASN A 137 18.70 -3.29 -1.81
CA ASN A 137 19.64 -2.51 -2.60
C ASN A 137 19.05 -1.12 -2.89
N PRO A 138 19.12 -0.17 -1.94
CA PRO A 138 18.48 1.14 -2.10
C PRO A 138 19.19 1.97 -3.17
N PRO A 139 18.49 2.34 -4.25
CA PRO A 139 19.03 3.25 -5.24
C PRO A 139 19.35 4.62 -4.64
N ILE A 140 20.32 5.33 -5.25
CA ILE A 140 20.66 6.68 -4.82
C ILE A 140 19.42 7.58 -4.90
N GLY A 141 19.14 8.33 -3.84
CA GLY A 141 17.97 9.22 -3.74
C GLY A 141 16.69 8.56 -3.22
N THR A 142 16.66 7.26 -2.95
CA THR A 142 15.48 6.58 -2.38
C THR A 142 15.45 6.54 -0.86
N GLY A 143 16.30 7.27 -0.16
CA GLY A 143 16.50 7.13 1.29
C GLY A 143 15.21 7.20 2.10
N LEU A 144 14.36 8.21 1.89
CA LEU A 144 13.08 8.34 2.58
C LEU A 144 12.11 7.20 2.23
N TYR A 145 12.00 6.85 0.95
CA TYR A 145 11.15 5.76 0.46
C TYR A 145 11.58 4.41 1.02
N SER A 146 12.87 4.07 0.92
CA SER A 146 13.41 2.79 1.36
C SER A 146 13.26 2.58 2.87
N VAL A 147 13.46 3.63 3.68
CA VAL A 147 13.23 3.56 5.13
C VAL A 147 11.76 3.27 5.45
N VAL A 148 10.81 3.94 4.81
CA VAL A 148 9.38 3.65 4.99
C VAL A 148 9.06 2.20 4.65
N LYS A 149 9.54 1.72 3.49
CA LYS A 149 9.28 0.35 3.05
C LYS A 149 9.92 -0.69 3.97
N SER A 150 11.10 -0.40 4.53
CA SER A 150 11.74 -1.26 5.54
C SER A 150 10.92 -1.36 6.84
N VAL A 151 10.33 -0.25 7.28
CA VAL A 151 9.45 -0.26 8.46
C VAL A 151 8.18 -1.08 8.21
N ILE A 152 7.55 -0.94 7.04
CA ILE A 152 6.36 -1.73 6.65
C ILE A 152 6.71 -3.22 6.59
N ASP A 153 7.87 -3.56 6.03
CA ASP A 153 8.37 -4.94 5.97
C ASP A 153 8.50 -5.53 7.38
N GLN A 154 9.12 -4.80 8.29
CA GLN A 154 9.29 -5.25 9.67
C GLN A 154 7.96 -5.34 10.43
N LEU A 155 7.05 -4.38 10.26
CA LEU A 155 5.71 -4.44 10.84
C LEU A 155 4.93 -5.68 10.38
N SER A 156 5.01 -6.03 9.09
CA SER A 156 4.37 -7.22 8.56
C SER A 156 4.89 -8.51 9.23
N LYS A 157 6.19 -8.61 9.48
CA LYS A 157 6.80 -9.73 10.21
C LYS A 157 6.30 -9.80 11.66
N ILE A 158 6.19 -8.64 12.34
CA ILE A 158 5.66 -8.53 13.70
C ILE A 158 4.21 -9.02 13.73
N TRP A 159 3.35 -8.52 12.83
CA TRP A 159 1.95 -8.96 12.77
C TRP A 159 1.83 -10.45 12.51
N ASN A 160 2.64 -11.01 11.62
CA ASN A 160 2.64 -12.46 11.40
C ASN A 160 3.06 -13.24 12.64
N SER A 161 4.11 -12.81 13.33
CA SER A 161 4.61 -13.45 14.55
C SER A 161 3.57 -13.42 15.69
N GLU A 162 2.93 -12.27 15.91
CA GLU A 162 2.03 -12.07 17.04
C GLU A 162 0.63 -12.66 16.81
N TYR A 163 0.13 -12.60 15.56
CA TYR A 163 -1.27 -12.88 15.25
C TYR A 163 -1.51 -14.20 14.51
N ASN A 164 -0.48 -14.92 14.05
CA ASN A 164 -0.66 -16.22 13.38
C ASN A 164 -1.41 -17.23 14.27
N LYS A 165 -1.13 -17.27 15.57
CA LYS A 165 -1.86 -18.10 16.55
C LYS A 165 -3.38 -17.83 16.62
N TYR A 166 -3.82 -16.70 16.10
CA TYR A 166 -5.23 -16.33 15.97
C TYR A 166 -5.77 -16.53 14.56
N GLY A 167 -5.07 -17.25 13.68
CA GLY A 167 -5.49 -17.47 12.30
C GLY A 167 -5.34 -16.26 11.39
N VAL A 168 -4.54 -15.27 11.77
CA VAL A 168 -4.22 -14.10 10.93
C VAL A 168 -2.86 -14.29 10.31
N THR A 169 -2.79 -14.21 8.99
CA THR A 169 -1.54 -14.28 8.22
C THR A 169 -1.16 -12.90 7.72
N SER A 170 0.12 -12.53 7.84
CA SER A 170 0.66 -11.33 7.23
C SER A 170 1.71 -11.71 6.17
N LYS A 171 1.54 -11.17 4.96
CA LYS A 171 2.39 -11.40 3.79
C LYS A 171 3.03 -10.10 3.32
N ILE A 172 4.20 -10.20 2.71
CA ILE A 172 4.91 -9.08 2.08
C ILE A 172 5.01 -9.37 0.60
N ILE A 173 4.73 -8.37 -0.21
CA ILE A 173 5.05 -8.36 -1.63
C ILE A 173 6.05 -7.24 -1.85
N SER A 174 7.21 -7.57 -2.41
CA SER A 174 8.32 -6.65 -2.65
C SER A 174 8.56 -6.49 -4.14
N PRO A 175 7.78 -5.63 -4.83
CA PRO A 175 7.96 -5.38 -6.25
C PRO A 175 9.35 -4.83 -6.56
N SER A 176 9.83 -5.13 -7.76
CA SER A 176 10.91 -4.42 -8.42
C SER A 176 10.46 -3.03 -8.87
N PHE A 177 11.28 -2.35 -9.66
CA PHE A 177 10.88 -1.06 -10.23
C PHE A 177 9.69 -1.22 -11.18
N MET A 178 8.69 -0.35 -11.04
CA MET A 178 7.48 -0.35 -11.88
C MET A 178 7.18 1.06 -12.40
N ARG A 179 6.72 1.15 -13.65
CA ARG A 179 6.14 2.39 -14.18
C ARG A 179 4.74 2.60 -13.58
N THR A 180 4.64 3.53 -12.67
CA THR A 180 3.39 3.91 -11.97
C THR A 180 3.32 5.43 -11.83
N ASN A 181 2.22 5.95 -11.28
CA ASN A 181 2.13 7.38 -10.96
C ASN A 181 3.24 7.85 -10.01
N LEU A 182 3.76 6.97 -9.14
CA LEU A 182 4.86 7.28 -8.23
C LEU A 182 6.18 7.55 -8.96
N THR A 183 6.37 6.95 -10.13
CA THR A 183 7.58 7.03 -10.95
C THR A 183 7.40 7.85 -12.23
N SER A 184 6.19 8.39 -12.49
CA SER A 184 5.84 9.10 -13.73
C SER A 184 6.62 10.40 -13.94
N ASN A 185 7.14 11.01 -12.89
CA ASN A 185 7.90 12.26 -12.96
C ASN A 185 9.43 12.04 -13.10
N LEU A 186 9.88 10.80 -13.24
CA LEU A 186 11.28 10.48 -13.43
C LEU A 186 11.69 10.72 -14.90
N ASP A 187 12.94 11.19 -15.10
CA ASP A 187 13.54 11.26 -16.43
C ASP A 187 13.61 9.87 -17.06
N GLU A 188 13.32 9.76 -18.36
CA GLU A 188 13.26 8.47 -19.05
C GLU A 188 14.59 7.71 -18.96
N ARG A 189 15.73 8.40 -18.99
CA ARG A 189 17.06 7.82 -18.80
C ARG A 189 17.22 7.15 -17.42
N ILE A 190 16.61 7.72 -16.38
CA ILE A 190 16.61 7.13 -15.06
C ILE A 190 15.73 5.87 -15.04
N ILE A 191 14.59 5.92 -15.70
CA ILE A 191 13.70 4.78 -15.85
C ILE A 191 14.39 3.62 -16.58
N GLU A 192 15.05 3.91 -17.72
CA GLU A 192 15.82 2.92 -18.46
C GLU A 192 16.93 2.29 -17.63
N MET A 193 17.68 3.09 -16.87
CA MET A 193 18.73 2.58 -15.98
C MET A 193 18.17 1.60 -14.91
N PHE A 194 16.96 1.82 -14.40
CA PHE A 194 16.31 0.88 -13.48
C PHE A 194 15.93 -0.42 -14.17
N TYR A 195 15.44 -0.36 -15.42
CA TYR A 195 15.09 -1.54 -16.19
C TYR A 195 16.32 -2.35 -16.64
N GLU A 196 17.44 -1.72 -17.00
CA GLU A 196 18.67 -2.39 -17.38
C GLU A 196 19.33 -3.14 -16.22
N ASN A 197 19.21 -2.61 -14.99
CA ASN A 197 19.78 -3.20 -13.79
C ASN A 197 18.88 -4.25 -13.12
N ASP A 198 17.66 -4.43 -13.58
CA ASP A 198 16.70 -5.37 -13.02
C ASP A 198 16.29 -6.41 -14.08
N SER A 199 16.87 -7.61 -13.98
CA SER A 199 16.55 -8.73 -14.89
C SER A 199 15.16 -9.34 -14.62
N ASN A 200 14.48 -8.96 -13.55
CA ASN A 200 13.15 -9.43 -13.16
C ASN A 200 12.16 -8.25 -13.13
N HIS A 201 11.76 -7.79 -14.31
CA HIS A 201 10.70 -6.78 -14.42
C HIS A 201 9.38 -7.38 -13.94
N ASP A 202 9.00 -7.08 -12.71
CA ASP A 202 7.68 -7.38 -12.22
C ASP A 202 6.68 -6.46 -12.92
N GLU A 203 6.00 -6.98 -13.93
CA GLU A 203 4.84 -6.28 -14.46
C GLU A 203 3.78 -6.14 -13.36
N ILE A 204 3.12 -4.99 -13.30
CA ILE A 204 2.02 -4.70 -12.36
C ILE A 204 1.00 -5.86 -12.34
N ASN A 205 0.72 -6.43 -13.50
CA ASN A 205 -0.20 -7.56 -13.65
C ASN A 205 0.29 -8.86 -13.01
N SER A 206 1.61 -9.15 -13.07
CA SER A 206 2.19 -10.32 -12.43
C SER A 206 2.04 -10.27 -10.91
N ILE A 207 2.33 -9.12 -10.32
CA ILE A 207 2.18 -8.90 -8.87
C ILE A 207 0.72 -9.05 -8.46
N SER A 208 -0.21 -8.45 -9.22
CA SER A 208 -1.64 -8.52 -8.93
C SER A 208 -2.20 -9.96 -8.98
N ASN A 209 -1.60 -10.85 -9.78
CA ASN A 209 -2.01 -12.25 -9.87
C ASN A 209 -1.61 -13.08 -8.62
N ASN A 210 -0.58 -12.65 -7.87
CA ASN A 210 -0.01 -13.38 -6.74
C ASN A 210 -0.40 -12.81 -5.38
N ILE A 211 -1.39 -11.88 -5.33
CA ILE A 211 -1.65 -11.13 -4.10
C ILE A 211 -2.41 -11.92 -3.03
N LEU A 212 -3.26 -12.86 -3.39
CA LEU A 212 -4.04 -13.74 -2.51
C LEU A 212 -3.66 -15.20 -2.73
#